data_eea6bdd3daacb798b255ec6c01292104
#
_entry.id   eea6bdd3daacb798b255ec6c01292104
#
_cell.length_a   1.000
_cell.length_b   1.000
_cell.length_c   1.000
_cell.angle_alpha   90.00
_cell.angle_beta   90.00
_cell.angle_gamma   90.00
#
_symmetry.space_group_name_H-M   'P 1'
#
loop_
_entity.id
_entity.type
_entity.pdbx_description
1 polymer ?
#
loop_
_entity_poly.entity_id
_entity_poly.type
_entity_poly.pdbx_seq_one_letter_code
_entity_poly.pdbx_strand_id
1 'polypeptide(L)'
;MSGHTPLMMRAAVARLVFFLGIWLVIAGWSEENLAVGLVASALALWISLSLLPPSAVRLRLVQLARLSFRFLSCSIIAGVDVARRALLPRVDLRPGFADVPVPLPPGGARNVFLVYQSLQPGTSPIGVEGDMLQVHCLDISQPTAEAIKADETLFKAAICHE
;
A
#
# COMPACT_ATOMS: atom_id res chain seq x y z
N MET A 1 11.77 -23.99 19.01
CA MET A 1 10.82 -24.26 17.91
C MET A 1 9.34 -23.96 18.23
N SER A 2 8.99 -23.38 19.39
CA SER A 2 7.57 -23.23 19.84
C SER A 2 6.93 -21.83 19.68
N GLY A 3 7.60 -20.88 19.08
CA GLY A 3 7.08 -19.50 18.94
C GLY A 3 6.31 -19.19 17.65
N HIS A 4 6.42 -20.03 16.63
CA HIS A 4 5.81 -19.75 15.32
C HIS A 4 4.32 -20.12 15.21
N THR A 5 3.85 -21.10 15.98
CA THR A 5 2.47 -21.59 15.95
C THR A 5 1.43 -20.55 16.37
N PRO A 6 1.60 -19.76 17.45
CA PRO A 6 0.60 -18.76 17.83
C PRO A 6 0.52 -17.58 16.86
N LEU A 7 1.62 -17.20 16.23
CA LEU A 7 1.66 -16.13 15.21
C LEU A 7 0.93 -16.57 13.93
N MET A 8 1.19 -17.77 13.44
CA MET A 8 0.49 -18.33 12.28
C MET A 8 -1.00 -18.44 12.52
N MET A 9 -1.42 -18.92 13.69
CA MET A 9 -2.84 -19.07 14.01
C MET A 9 -3.54 -17.72 14.11
N ARG A 10 -2.93 -16.72 14.75
CA ARG A 10 -3.51 -15.36 14.81
C ARG A 10 -3.62 -14.71 13.42
N ALA A 11 -2.60 -14.85 12.58
CA ALA A 11 -2.62 -14.34 11.22
C ALA A 11 -3.67 -15.06 10.36
N ALA A 12 -3.81 -16.38 10.50
CA ALA A 12 -4.81 -17.17 9.79
C ALA A 12 -6.24 -16.76 10.17
N VAL A 13 -6.52 -16.64 11.47
CA VAL A 13 -7.83 -16.19 11.96
C VAL A 13 -8.15 -14.78 11.48
N ALA A 14 -7.21 -13.84 11.59
CA ALA A 14 -7.42 -12.46 11.15
C ALA A 14 -7.70 -12.38 9.64
N ARG A 15 -6.97 -13.13 8.81
CA ARG A 15 -7.20 -13.18 7.36
C ARG A 15 -8.53 -13.84 7.01
N LEU A 16 -8.89 -14.92 7.69
CA LEU A 16 -10.18 -15.60 7.48
C LEU A 16 -11.34 -14.65 7.77
N VAL A 17 -11.30 -13.96 8.92
CA VAL A 17 -12.32 -12.97 9.30
C VAL A 17 -12.37 -11.82 8.28
N PHE A 18 -11.22 -11.36 7.81
CA PHE A 18 -11.14 -10.32 6.80
C PHE A 18 -11.76 -10.74 5.46
N PHE A 19 -11.42 -11.93 4.94
CA PHE A 19 -11.99 -12.43 3.68
C PHE A 19 -13.48 -12.70 3.79
N LEU A 20 -13.91 -13.27 4.92
CA LEU A 20 -15.33 -13.49 5.17
C LEU A 20 -16.09 -12.17 5.30
N GLY A 21 -15.50 -11.17 5.95
CA GLY A 21 -16.07 -9.83 6.03
C GLY A 21 -16.24 -9.18 4.65
N ILE A 22 -15.24 -9.28 3.78
CA ILE A 22 -15.34 -8.81 2.39
C ILE A 22 -16.46 -9.55 1.66
N TRP A 23 -16.52 -10.88 1.80
CA TRP A 23 -17.57 -11.68 1.17
C TRP A 23 -18.97 -11.22 1.58
N LEU A 24 -19.19 -11.02 2.89
CA LEU A 24 -20.47 -10.58 3.41
C LEU A 24 -20.87 -9.18 2.93
N VAL A 25 -19.90 -8.28 2.76
CA VAL A 25 -20.17 -6.94 2.20
C VAL A 25 -20.61 -7.03 0.74
N ILE A 26 -20.03 -7.94 -0.04
CA ILE A 26 -20.32 -8.07 -1.48
C ILE A 26 -21.58 -8.89 -1.73
N ALA A 27 -21.70 -10.05 -1.08
CA ALA A 27 -22.76 -11.02 -1.34
C ALA A 27 -24.02 -10.82 -0.48
N GLY A 28 -23.92 -10.05 0.59
CA GLY A 28 -24.98 -9.89 1.58
C GLY A 28 -25.12 -11.12 2.50
N TRP A 29 -26.02 -10.99 3.47
CA TRP A 29 -26.27 -12.01 4.48
C TRP A 29 -27.39 -12.95 4.04
N SER A 30 -27.08 -14.24 3.80
CA SER A 30 -28.02 -15.34 3.67
C SER A 30 -27.31 -16.64 4.06
N GLU A 31 -28.07 -17.69 4.45
CA GLU A 31 -27.49 -18.98 4.85
C GLU A 31 -26.68 -19.61 3.71
N GLU A 32 -27.22 -19.53 2.48
CA GLU A 32 -26.57 -20.04 1.27
C GLU A 32 -25.27 -19.27 0.97
N ASN A 33 -25.30 -17.94 1.05
CA ASN A 33 -24.12 -17.10 0.83
C ASN A 33 -23.05 -17.33 1.90
N LEU A 34 -23.45 -17.63 3.13
CA LEU A 34 -22.51 -17.91 4.21
C LEU A 34 -21.73 -19.21 3.97
N ALA A 35 -22.40 -20.26 3.52
CA ALA A 35 -21.76 -21.54 3.21
C ALA A 35 -20.72 -21.39 2.09
N VAL A 36 -21.11 -20.73 0.99
CA VAL A 36 -20.19 -20.45 -0.14
C VAL A 36 -19.06 -19.51 0.31
N GLY A 37 -19.38 -18.50 1.12
CA GLY A 37 -18.41 -17.55 1.65
C GLY A 37 -17.36 -18.19 2.54
N LEU A 38 -17.73 -19.15 3.36
CA LEU A 38 -16.79 -19.90 4.19
C LEU A 38 -15.79 -20.70 3.34
N VAL A 39 -16.28 -21.39 2.31
CA VAL A 39 -15.42 -22.15 1.38
C VAL A 39 -14.50 -21.21 0.61
N ALA A 40 -15.01 -20.12 0.04
CA ALA A 40 -14.24 -19.13 -0.69
C ALA A 40 -13.18 -18.47 0.20
N SER A 41 -13.56 -18.10 1.44
CA SER A 41 -12.63 -17.50 2.40
C SER A 41 -11.56 -18.48 2.87
N ALA A 42 -11.87 -19.77 3.01
CA ALA A 42 -10.89 -20.80 3.34
C ALA A 42 -9.88 -21.01 2.20
N LEU A 43 -10.34 -21.04 0.95
CA LEU A 43 -9.46 -21.10 -0.22
C LEU A 43 -8.58 -19.85 -0.33
N ALA A 44 -9.16 -18.66 -0.15
CA ALA A 44 -8.42 -17.41 -0.14
C ALA A 44 -7.38 -17.36 0.99
N LEU A 45 -7.72 -17.88 2.17
CA LEU A 45 -6.78 -18.02 3.27
C LEU A 45 -5.61 -18.93 2.90
N TRP A 46 -5.87 -20.09 2.35
CA TRP A 46 -4.84 -21.05 1.94
C TRP A 46 -3.88 -20.43 0.92
N ILE A 47 -4.40 -19.80 -0.12
CA ILE A 47 -3.60 -19.09 -1.12
C ILE A 47 -2.83 -17.93 -0.50
N SER A 48 -3.48 -17.14 0.36
CA SER A 48 -2.86 -16.01 1.04
C SER A 48 -1.69 -16.41 1.93
N LEU A 49 -1.80 -17.54 2.65
CA LEU A 49 -0.72 -18.02 3.50
C LEU A 49 0.45 -18.59 2.69
N SER A 50 0.20 -19.17 1.51
CA SER A 50 1.25 -19.67 0.63
C SER A 50 2.02 -18.56 -0.09
N LEU A 51 1.33 -17.51 -0.52
CA LEU A 51 1.95 -16.39 -1.22
C LEU A 51 2.58 -15.36 -0.28
N LEU A 52 1.98 -15.14 0.88
CA LEU A 52 2.44 -14.16 1.86
C LEU A 52 2.51 -14.80 3.25
N PRO A 53 3.60 -15.49 3.59
CA PRO A 53 3.77 -16.09 4.89
C PRO A 53 3.68 -15.02 6.00
N PRO A 54 3.11 -15.35 7.17
CA PRO A 54 3.01 -14.41 8.28
C PRO A 54 4.40 -13.95 8.72
N SER A 55 4.65 -12.65 8.62
CA SER A 55 5.84 -12.02 9.16
C SER A 55 5.51 -11.35 10.50
N ALA A 56 6.48 -11.32 11.41
CA ALA A 56 6.34 -10.64 12.70
C ALA A 56 6.45 -9.11 12.56
N VAL A 57 5.66 -8.53 11.63
CA VAL A 57 5.60 -7.09 11.45
C VAL A 57 4.63 -6.52 12.46
N ARG A 58 5.12 -5.68 13.37
CA ARG A 58 4.27 -4.91 14.28
C ARG A 58 3.99 -3.54 13.67
N LEU A 59 2.72 -3.26 13.45
CA LEU A 59 2.29 -1.94 12.98
C LEU A 59 2.14 -0.98 14.16
N ARG A 60 2.81 0.16 14.07
CA ARG A 60 2.61 1.27 14.99
C ARG A 60 1.46 2.14 14.51
N LEU A 61 0.29 2.01 15.15
CA LEU A 61 -0.95 2.68 14.73
C LEU A 61 -0.80 4.20 14.64
N VAL A 62 -0.06 4.83 15.54
CA VAL A 62 0.19 6.27 15.51
C VAL A 62 0.96 6.69 14.25
N GLN A 63 1.98 5.93 13.87
CA GLN A 63 2.76 6.22 12.67
C GLN A 63 1.97 5.91 11.39
N LEU A 64 1.18 4.84 11.43
CA LEU A 64 0.26 4.51 10.34
C LEU A 64 -0.78 5.62 10.15
N ALA A 65 -1.36 6.13 11.24
CA ALA A 65 -2.29 7.26 11.19
C ALA A 65 -1.63 8.54 10.60
N ARG A 66 -0.37 8.82 10.97
CA ARG A 66 0.39 9.94 10.39
C ARG A 66 0.62 9.75 8.89
N LEU A 67 0.99 8.53 8.47
CA LEU A 67 1.17 8.20 7.05
C LEU A 67 -0.14 8.38 6.27
N SER A 68 -1.26 7.88 6.84
CA SER A 68 -2.59 8.01 6.23
C SER A 68 -3.04 9.47 6.14
N PHE A 69 -2.80 10.27 7.18
CA PHE A 69 -3.12 11.69 7.16
C PHE A 69 -2.29 12.44 6.12
N ARG A 70 -0.99 12.14 6.04
CA ARG A 70 -0.11 12.71 5.01
C ARG A 70 -0.59 12.33 3.60
N PHE A 71 -0.91 11.04 3.37
CA PHE A 71 -1.48 10.57 2.11
C PHE A 71 -2.73 11.37 1.71
N LEU A 72 -3.68 11.49 2.64
CA LEU A 72 -4.93 12.20 2.40
C LEU A 72 -4.68 13.69 2.07
N SER A 73 -3.81 14.34 2.84
CA SER A 73 -3.45 15.74 2.62
C SER A 73 -2.78 15.94 1.26
N CYS A 74 -1.81 15.10 0.89
CA CYS A 74 -1.15 15.16 -0.40
C CYS A 74 -2.13 14.88 -1.54
N SER A 75 -3.04 13.92 -1.38
CA SER A 75 -4.07 13.59 -2.37
C SER A 75 -5.03 14.76 -2.62
N ILE A 76 -5.45 15.46 -1.57
CA ILE A 76 -6.32 16.65 -1.69
C ILE A 76 -5.57 17.78 -2.41
N ILE A 77 -4.34 18.08 -1.99
CA ILE A 77 -3.53 19.15 -2.60
C ILE A 77 -3.29 18.88 -4.08
N ALA A 78 -2.88 17.65 -4.41
CA ALA A 78 -2.62 17.27 -5.79
C ALA A 78 -3.92 17.20 -6.63
N GLY A 79 -5.03 16.74 -6.03
CA GLY A 79 -6.34 16.78 -6.68
C GLY A 79 -6.78 18.22 -7.04
N VAL A 80 -6.57 19.17 -6.12
CA VAL A 80 -6.82 20.59 -6.37
C VAL A 80 -5.89 21.14 -7.44
N ASP A 81 -4.60 20.77 -7.43
CA ASP A 81 -3.65 21.21 -8.46
C ASP A 81 -4.03 20.71 -9.85
N VAL A 82 -4.39 19.42 -9.96
CA VAL A 82 -4.88 18.83 -11.22
C VAL A 82 -6.15 19.51 -11.70
N ALA A 83 -7.13 19.71 -10.81
CA ALA A 83 -8.38 20.39 -11.16
C ALA A 83 -8.13 21.83 -11.63
N ARG A 84 -7.25 22.57 -10.93
CA ARG A 84 -6.85 23.91 -11.33
C ARG A 84 -6.20 23.94 -12.71
N ARG A 85 -5.25 23.04 -12.97
CA ARG A 85 -4.55 22.92 -14.27
C ARG A 85 -5.52 22.56 -15.39
N ALA A 86 -6.50 21.69 -15.13
CA ALA A 86 -7.53 21.31 -16.10
C ALA A 86 -8.45 22.48 -16.50
N LEU A 87 -8.63 23.47 -15.63
CA LEU A 87 -9.45 24.67 -15.89
C LEU A 87 -8.65 25.81 -16.56
N LEU A 88 -7.33 25.70 -16.65
CA LEU A 88 -6.51 26.72 -17.31
C LEU A 88 -6.53 26.56 -18.83
N PRO A 89 -6.53 27.65 -19.60
CA PRO A 89 -6.51 27.62 -21.07
C PRO A 89 -5.23 27.01 -21.66
N ARG A 90 -4.14 26.99 -20.87
CA ARG A 90 -2.85 26.39 -21.24
C ARG A 90 -2.38 25.52 -20.09
N VAL A 91 -2.09 24.29 -20.41
CA VAL A 91 -1.55 23.30 -19.46
C VAL A 91 -0.03 23.37 -19.52
N ASP A 92 0.60 23.92 -18.48
CA ASP A 92 2.07 23.89 -18.32
C ASP A 92 2.45 22.66 -17.50
N LEU A 93 2.69 21.56 -18.18
CA LEU A 93 3.16 20.31 -17.61
C LEU A 93 4.53 19.98 -18.18
N ARG A 94 5.40 19.46 -17.31
CA ARG A 94 6.73 18.98 -17.70
C ARG A 94 6.88 17.51 -17.31
N PRO A 95 6.22 16.62 -18.08
CA PRO A 95 6.30 15.21 -17.77
C PRO A 95 7.73 14.69 -17.96
N GLY A 96 8.12 13.74 -17.14
CA GLY A 96 9.44 13.14 -17.21
C GLY A 96 9.61 12.01 -16.21
N PHE A 97 10.82 11.50 -16.13
CA PHE A 97 11.18 10.39 -15.25
C PHE A 97 12.14 10.86 -14.18
N ALA A 98 12.00 10.33 -12.99
CA ALA A 98 12.89 10.53 -11.87
C ALA A 98 13.30 9.18 -11.29
N ASP A 99 14.59 9.01 -11.02
CA ASP A 99 15.11 7.84 -10.32
C ASP A 99 15.31 8.21 -8.85
N VAL A 100 14.60 7.51 -7.97
CA VAL A 100 14.57 7.81 -6.53
C VAL A 100 15.10 6.59 -5.77
N PRO A 101 16.12 6.75 -4.91
CA PRO A 101 16.60 5.66 -4.09
C PRO A 101 15.56 5.26 -3.03
N VAL A 102 15.23 3.97 -3.00
CA VAL A 102 14.33 3.35 -2.02
C VAL A 102 15.08 2.20 -1.34
N PRO A 103 15.86 2.46 -0.28
CA PRO A 103 16.67 1.46 0.40
C PRO A 103 15.84 0.55 1.32
N LEU A 104 14.65 0.17 0.89
CA LEU A 104 13.86 -0.89 1.51
C LEU A 104 14.32 -2.24 0.95
N PRO A 105 14.65 -3.23 1.80
CA PRO A 105 15.05 -4.53 1.33
C PRO A 105 13.93 -5.19 0.52
N PRO A 106 14.28 -5.98 -0.51
CA PRO A 106 13.29 -6.75 -1.28
C PRO A 106 12.41 -7.59 -0.35
N GLY A 107 11.09 -7.55 -0.58
CA GLY A 107 10.12 -8.29 0.22
C GLY A 107 8.77 -7.60 0.35
N GLY A 108 7.92 -8.14 1.22
CA GLY A 108 6.54 -7.67 1.38
C GLY A 108 6.42 -6.19 1.76
N ALA A 109 7.31 -5.69 2.63
CA ALA A 109 7.31 -4.29 3.04
C ALA A 109 7.59 -3.35 1.86
N ARG A 110 8.60 -3.68 1.02
CA ARG A 110 8.91 -2.92 -0.20
C ARG A 110 7.73 -2.93 -1.18
N ASN A 111 7.12 -4.09 -1.40
CA ASN A 111 5.97 -4.21 -2.30
C ASN A 111 4.79 -3.37 -1.83
N VAL A 112 4.48 -3.38 -0.53
CA VAL A 112 3.42 -2.53 0.05
C VAL A 112 3.75 -1.05 -0.11
N PHE A 113 5.01 -0.65 0.09
CA PHE A 113 5.44 0.73 -0.14
C PHE A 113 5.30 1.15 -1.62
N LEU A 114 5.65 0.28 -2.57
CA LEU A 114 5.49 0.55 -4.00
C LEU A 114 4.01 0.71 -4.38
N VAL A 115 3.14 -0.16 -3.85
CA VAL A 115 1.69 0.00 -4.01
C VAL A 115 1.20 1.32 -3.41
N TYR A 116 1.68 1.69 -2.22
CA TYR A 116 1.34 2.97 -1.62
C TYR A 116 1.78 4.15 -2.51
N GLN A 117 2.98 4.09 -3.10
CA GLN A 117 3.47 5.12 -4.02
C GLN A 117 2.65 5.19 -5.32
N SER A 118 2.11 4.07 -5.81
CA SER A 118 1.26 4.06 -7.00
C SER A 118 -0.10 4.73 -6.80
N LEU A 119 -0.51 4.93 -5.55
CA LEU A 119 -1.74 5.66 -5.21
C LEU A 119 -1.51 7.17 -5.08
N GLN A 120 -0.26 7.64 -5.13
CA GLN A 120 0.07 9.06 -5.04
C GLN A 120 -0.29 9.77 -6.35
N PRO A 121 -1.06 10.87 -6.30
CA PRO A 121 -1.42 11.61 -7.50
C PRO A 121 -0.22 12.38 -8.05
N GLY A 122 -0.12 12.43 -9.38
CA GLY A 122 0.96 13.13 -10.09
C GLY A 122 2.23 12.31 -10.29
N THR A 123 2.30 11.09 -9.73
CA THR A 123 3.43 10.18 -9.90
C THR A 123 2.97 8.75 -10.17
N SER A 124 3.73 8.02 -10.97
CA SER A 124 3.46 6.60 -11.26
C SER A 124 4.77 5.82 -11.22
N PRO A 125 4.96 4.92 -10.24
CA PRO A 125 6.06 3.98 -10.24
C PRO A 125 6.01 3.10 -11.49
N ILE A 126 7.14 2.96 -12.19
CA ILE A 126 7.24 2.16 -13.41
C ILE A 126 7.95 0.84 -13.12
N GLY A 127 9.03 0.91 -12.36
CA GLY A 127 9.84 -0.25 -12.05
C GLY A 127 10.88 0.04 -10.99
N VAL A 128 11.51 -1.01 -10.53
CA VAL A 128 12.60 -0.93 -9.56
C VAL A 128 13.79 -1.68 -10.11
N GLU A 129 14.92 -1.01 -10.19
CA GLU A 129 16.19 -1.59 -10.57
C GLU A 129 17.17 -1.48 -9.39
N GLY A 130 17.48 -2.62 -8.78
CA GLY A 130 18.23 -2.63 -7.52
C GLY A 130 17.49 -1.88 -6.41
N ASP A 131 18.07 -0.79 -5.92
CA ASP A 131 17.47 0.09 -4.92
C ASP A 131 16.94 1.42 -5.50
N MET A 132 16.92 1.54 -6.84
CA MET A 132 16.42 2.70 -7.53
C MET A 132 14.99 2.45 -8.01
N LEU A 133 14.07 3.30 -7.59
CA LEU A 133 12.69 3.35 -8.07
C LEU A 133 12.59 4.36 -9.20
N GLN A 134 12.24 3.89 -10.39
CA GLN A 134 11.93 4.75 -11.51
C GLN A 134 10.46 5.18 -11.44
N VAL A 135 10.25 6.48 -11.43
CA VAL A 135 8.92 7.09 -11.30
C VAL A 135 8.67 8.01 -12.48
N HIS A 136 7.53 7.83 -13.14
CA HIS A 136 7.03 8.81 -14.09
C HIS A 136 6.34 9.94 -13.32
N CYS A 137 6.78 11.17 -13.55
CA CYS A 137 6.25 12.36 -12.92
C CYS A 137 5.43 13.17 -13.94
N LEU A 138 4.29 13.65 -13.52
CA LEU A 138 3.48 14.56 -14.31
C LEU A 138 4.19 15.92 -14.51
N ASP A 139 4.98 16.31 -13.52
CA ASP A 139 5.76 17.54 -13.53
C ASP A 139 7.07 17.33 -12.77
N ILE A 140 8.19 17.25 -13.50
CA ILE A 140 9.53 17.05 -12.93
C ILE A 140 10.07 18.28 -12.17
N SER A 141 9.40 19.42 -12.26
CA SER A 141 9.77 20.59 -11.46
C SER A 141 9.38 20.47 -9.99
N GLN A 142 8.52 19.51 -9.67
CA GLN A 142 8.11 19.22 -8.29
C GLN A 142 9.16 18.37 -7.55
N PRO A 143 9.32 18.54 -6.23
CA PRO A 143 10.32 17.82 -5.44
C PRO A 143 9.86 16.37 -5.14
N THR A 144 9.63 15.57 -6.18
CA THR A 144 9.10 14.20 -6.08
C THR A 144 10.01 13.29 -5.26
N ALA A 145 11.32 13.38 -5.44
CA ALA A 145 12.29 12.56 -4.70
C ALA A 145 12.22 12.82 -3.19
N GLU A 146 12.07 14.07 -2.78
CA GLU A 146 11.95 14.46 -1.37
C GLU A 146 10.63 13.97 -0.77
N ALA A 147 9.54 14.05 -1.53
CA ALA A 147 8.23 13.56 -1.12
C ALA A 147 8.25 12.04 -0.88
N ILE A 148 8.81 11.27 -1.82
CA ILE A 148 8.94 9.80 -1.71
C ILE A 148 9.83 9.43 -0.51
N LYS A 149 10.94 10.13 -0.28
CA LYS A 149 11.84 9.90 0.86
C LYS A 149 11.14 10.19 2.20
N ALA A 150 10.32 11.23 2.26
CA ALA A 150 9.53 11.54 3.46
C ALA A 150 8.48 10.45 3.74
N ASP A 151 7.81 9.95 2.71
CA ASP A 151 6.87 8.85 2.81
C ASP A 151 7.54 7.55 3.25
N GLU A 152 8.71 7.23 2.69
CA GLU A 152 9.51 6.08 3.09
C GLU A 152 9.89 6.13 4.57
N THR A 153 10.29 7.29 5.05
CA THR A 153 10.66 7.48 6.46
C THR A 153 9.49 7.21 7.39
N LEU A 154 8.30 7.72 7.06
CA LEU A 154 7.09 7.46 7.83
C LEU A 154 6.65 6.00 7.73
N PHE A 155 6.77 5.40 6.55
CA PHE A 155 6.46 4.01 6.32
C PHE A 155 7.36 3.09 7.13
N LYS A 156 8.69 3.31 7.11
CA LYS A 156 9.64 2.58 7.95
C LYS A 156 9.34 2.73 9.44
N ALA A 157 8.96 3.93 9.88
CA ALA A 157 8.58 4.16 11.27
C ALA A 157 7.27 3.46 11.67
N ALA A 158 6.36 3.22 10.69
CA ALA A 158 5.10 2.51 10.91
C ALA A 158 5.27 0.99 10.99
N ILE A 159 6.35 0.45 10.37
CA ILE A 159 6.66 -0.97 10.32
C ILE A 159 7.86 -1.25 11.23
N CYS A 160 7.62 -1.96 12.34
CA CYS A 160 8.70 -2.46 13.18
C CYS A 160 9.05 -3.89 12.74
N HIS A 161 10.29 -4.11 12.31
CA HIS A 161 10.88 -5.44 12.26
C HIS A 161 11.47 -5.76 13.65
N GLU A 162 11.07 -6.89 14.24
CA GLU A 162 11.80 -7.51 15.36
C GLU A 162 12.94 -8.33 14.82
#